data_5e0c114b5b43e23c5ec0d07ae677c8fa
#
_entry.id   5e0c114b5b43e23c5ec0d07ae677c8fa
#
_cell.length_a   1.000
_cell.length_b   1.000
_cell.length_c   1.000
_cell.angle_alpha   90.00
_cell.angle_beta   90.00
_cell.angle_gamma   90.00
#
_symmetry.space_group_name_H-M   'P 1'
#
loop_
_entity.id
_entity.type
_entity.pdbx_description
1 polymer ?
#
loop_
_entity_poly.entity_id
_entity_poly.type
_entity_poly.pdbx_seq_one_letter_code
_entity_poly.pdbx_strand_id
1 'polypeptide(L)'
;MLKKVFLVIFVISEICFAQIDAGNKFMLAQSYIQIAQFEKAKPILEELHKGEPGNYEYFQALNNDYTQLKDYDASIVLIEDRMNISNSDINLYGMLGTTYYLKGDENKAFEIWDSALEKFPNNEAAYRVIANYAIEMRAFEKAIQYLKRGQHISSNPIYFAFDLANLYSITMQYKDATEEYCMILSRNNEQLDIVENKILSYISKPGALQMSIPVVEKYSSGGPINFKFLLARLYVQNKLYDKAYELYIEIDELEKAQGAQLLHFAQFLFGDKIFKTASEVYENVINNYPGSPLVSIAKLGYAKTLEALMEGENATKVYSWKPFYKAGIATSPDEEKIISAYLEITRIYPHTETANEALLRIGEFKLKQNEVTEAEKYFQSLIDDSPLSQYAADAYINLAKVSVLKGDLNGAASNYLKIIANNRISIEKKNFTSYRLARVYFYKGEFEKTKGYLNGILDNLGNNSANDALSLSLLMNTSINDSSNLVIFAQAELLAEQCSFEEAAKNYKIVACEPQKFMLQNLADLRVAEMELAENNIDSASSRFKEIADDVNNNIFADKALYLLGKIFQYDLDNKPKAVETYENLLAKFPNSLYLEEARVEIIKLRDKTVDIVE
;
A
#
# COMPACT_ATOMS: atom_id res chain seq x y z
N MET A 1 -26.91 55.16 -60.34
CA MET A 1 -26.61 54.68 -58.98
C MET A 1 -27.14 53.27 -58.74
N LEU A 2 -28.38 52.93 -59.11
CA LEU A 2 -28.95 51.58 -58.90
C LEU A 2 -28.17 50.42 -59.51
N LYS A 3 -27.63 50.55 -60.78
CA LYS A 3 -26.85 49.50 -61.42
C LYS A 3 -25.55 49.14 -60.69
N LYS A 4 -24.89 50.11 -60.02
CA LYS A 4 -23.66 49.83 -59.22
C LYS A 4 -24.01 49.14 -57.87
N VAL A 5 -25.14 49.47 -57.28
CA VAL A 5 -25.64 48.85 -56.03
C VAL A 5 -26.03 47.37 -56.32
N PHE A 6 -26.72 47.10 -57.42
CA PHE A 6 -27.06 45.74 -57.84
C PHE A 6 -25.85 44.87 -58.12
N LEU A 7 -24.81 45.43 -58.77
CA LEU A 7 -23.55 44.70 -59.03
C LEU A 7 -22.80 44.36 -57.75
N VAL A 8 -22.80 45.28 -56.77
CA VAL A 8 -22.16 45.04 -55.44
C VAL A 8 -22.95 44.01 -54.65
N ILE A 9 -24.27 44.02 -54.66
CA ILE A 9 -25.10 43.03 -53.97
C ILE A 9 -24.95 41.66 -54.62
N PHE A 10 -24.88 41.57 -55.96
CA PHE A 10 -24.66 40.32 -56.67
C PHE A 10 -23.26 39.72 -56.37
N VAL A 11 -22.20 40.52 -56.36
CA VAL A 11 -20.86 40.09 -56.00
C VAL A 11 -20.79 39.64 -54.55
N ILE A 12 -21.45 40.35 -53.61
CA ILE A 12 -21.50 39.94 -52.20
C ILE A 12 -22.29 38.64 -52.03
N SER A 13 -23.38 38.42 -52.81
CA SER A 13 -24.15 37.16 -52.74
C SER A 13 -23.35 35.98 -53.28
N GLU A 14 -22.64 36.14 -54.39
CA GLU A 14 -21.75 35.06 -54.93
C GLU A 14 -20.60 34.71 -53.98
N ILE A 15 -19.99 35.72 -53.34
CA ILE A 15 -18.94 35.51 -52.34
C ILE A 15 -19.51 34.76 -51.11
N CYS A 16 -20.71 35.12 -50.62
CA CYS A 16 -21.35 34.42 -49.49
C CYS A 16 -21.73 32.96 -49.85
N PHE A 17 -22.23 32.71 -51.08
CA PHE A 17 -22.55 31.34 -51.52
C PHE A 17 -21.28 30.49 -51.68
N ALA A 18 -20.22 31.04 -52.26
CA ALA A 18 -18.94 30.37 -52.40
C ALA A 18 -18.32 30.02 -51.03
N GLN A 19 -18.45 30.90 -50.05
CA GLN A 19 -17.91 30.70 -48.69
C GLN A 19 -18.72 29.65 -47.91
N ILE A 20 -20.06 29.57 -48.09
CA ILE A 20 -20.89 28.51 -47.50
C ILE A 20 -20.56 27.15 -48.14
N ASP A 21 -20.30 27.08 -49.45
CA ASP A 21 -19.92 25.86 -50.13
C ASP A 21 -18.53 25.35 -49.67
N ALA A 22 -17.57 26.25 -49.54
CA ALA A 22 -16.21 25.92 -49.03
C ALA A 22 -16.25 25.39 -47.58
N GLY A 23 -17.06 26.01 -46.71
CA GLY A 23 -17.25 25.54 -45.32
C GLY A 23 -17.86 24.14 -45.25
N ASN A 24 -18.87 23.86 -46.08
CA ASN A 24 -19.49 22.53 -46.12
C ASN A 24 -18.53 21.47 -46.67
N LYS A 25 -17.74 21.79 -47.69
CA LYS A 25 -16.68 20.91 -48.23
C LYS A 25 -15.62 20.62 -47.16
N PHE A 26 -15.22 21.62 -46.40
CA PHE A 26 -14.21 21.43 -45.33
C PHE A 26 -14.75 20.52 -44.23
N MET A 27 -15.99 20.72 -43.76
CA MET A 27 -16.63 19.82 -42.79
C MET A 27 -16.73 18.38 -43.33
N LEU A 28 -17.02 18.19 -44.61
CA LEU A 28 -17.05 16.89 -45.23
C LEU A 28 -15.64 16.23 -45.25
N ALA A 29 -14.61 16.99 -45.61
CA ALA A 29 -13.22 16.52 -45.56
C ALA A 29 -12.80 16.15 -44.14
N GLN A 30 -13.12 16.98 -43.12
CA GLN A 30 -12.88 16.67 -41.71
C GLN A 30 -13.60 15.39 -41.26
N SER A 31 -14.84 15.18 -41.73
CA SER A 31 -15.58 13.95 -41.44
C SER A 31 -14.88 12.71 -42.01
N TYR A 32 -14.33 12.81 -43.22
CA TYR A 32 -13.54 11.74 -43.80
C TYR A 32 -12.22 11.48 -43.04
N ILE A 33 -11.52 12.54 -42.57
CA ILE A 33 -10.32 12.43 -41.76
C ILE A 33 -10.64 11.71 -40.43
N GLN A 34 -11.74 12.06 -39.76
CA GLN A 34 -12.15 11.47 -38.50
C GLN A 34 -12.40 9.96 -38.59
N ILE A 35 -12.86 9.47 -39.75
CA ILE A 35 -13.05 8.03 -39.97
C ILE A 35 -11.89 7.40 -40.77
N ALA A 36 -10.73 8.06 -40.78
CA ALA A 36 -9.49 7.62 -41.46
C ALA A 36 -9.66 7.32 -42.96
N GLN A 37 -10.61 7.99 -43.66
CA GLN A 37 -10.78 7.88 -45.13
C GLN A 37 -10.02 9.01 -45.82
N PHE A 38 -8.71 9.05 -45.67
CA PHE A 38 -7.80 10.10 -46.14
C PHE A 38 -7.85 10.26 -47.67
N GLU A 39 -7.90 9.15 -48.43
CA GLU A 39 -8.03 9.17 -49.90
C GLU A 39 -9.27 9.93 -50.40
N LYS A 40 -10.34 10.02 -49.61
CA LYS A 40 -11.54 10.79 -49.94
C LYS A 40 -11.46 12.24 -49.51
N ALA A 41 -10.71 12.52 -48.43
CA ALA A 41 -10.49 13.88 -47.95
C ALA A 41 -9.54 14.65 -48.86
N LYS A 42 -8.49 13.98 -49.37
CA LYS A 42 -7.42 14.56 -50.21
C LYS A 42 -7.93 15.47 -51.33
N PRO A 43 -8.77 15.02 -52.29
CA PRO A 43 -9.18 15.86 -53.41
C PRO A 43 -10.01 17.08 -52.99
N ILE A 44 -10.77 16.95 -51.92
CA ILE A 44 -11.57 18.07 -51.38
C ILE A 44 -10.64 19.11 -50.75
N LEU A 45 -9.64 18.69 -49.99
CA LEU A 45 -8.68 19.57 -49.33
C LEU A 45 -7.75 20.25 -50.36
N GLU A 46 -7.33 19.55 -51.39
CA GLU A 46 -6.56 20.13 -52.50
C GLU A 46 -7.36 21.22 -53.24
N GLU A 47 -8.64 21.00 -53.52
CA GLU A 47 -9.52 21.99 -54.13
C GLU A 47 -9.67 23.22 -53.23
N LEU A 48 -9.93 23.03 -51.91
CA LEU A 48 -10.08 24.11 -50.94
C LEU A 48 -8.79 24.92 -50.81
N HIS A 49 -7.65 24.24 -50.66
CA HIS A 49 -6.35 24.92 -50.55
C HIS A 49 -5.98 25.68 -51.81
N LYS A 50 -6.27 25.13 -53.00
CA LYS A 50 -6.07 25.81 -54.29
C LYS A 50 -6.95 27.05 -54.40
N GLY A 51 -8.17 27.02 -53.87
CA GLY A 51 -9.08 28.17 -53.87
C GLY A 51 -8.64 29.29 -52.91
N GLU A 52 -8.12 28.90 -51.76
CA GLU A 52 -7.67 29.80 -50.71
C GLU A 52 -6.29 29.39 -50.16
N PRO A 53 -5.16 29.63 -50.88
CA PRO A 53 -3.84 29.20 -50.44
C PRO A 53 -3.37 29.87 -49.12
N GLY A 54 -3.96 31.02 -48.79
CA GLY A 54 -3.70 31.76 -47.56
C GLY A 54 -4.34 31.13 -46.31
N ASN A 55 -5.34 30.29 -46.46
CA ASN A 55 -6.08 29.69 -45.35
C ASN A 55 -5.23 28.65 -44.61
N TYR A 56 -4.93 28.91 -43.33
CA TYR A 56 -4.05 28.06 -42.53
C TYR A 56 -4.73 26.72 -42.14
N GLU A 57 -6.04 26.73 -41.93
CA GLU A 57 -6.78 25.51 -41.57
C GLU A 57 -6.79 24.51 -42.74
N TYR A 58 -6.99 24.97 -43.98
CA TYR A 58 -6.94 24.13 -45.17
C TYR A 58 -5.53 23.58 -45.40
N PHE A 59 -4.51 24.41 -45.21
CA PHE A 59 -3.11 24.00 -45.25
C PHE A 59 -2.82 22.88 -44.25
N GLN A 60 -3.19 23.10 -42.98
CA GLN A 60 -2.94 22.13 -41.92
C GLN A 60 -3.64 20.79 -42.15
N ALA A 61 -4.93 20.84 -42.57
CA ALA A 61 -5.71 19.64 -42.84
C ALA A 61 -5.13 18.85 -44.03
N LEU A 62 -4.73 19.54 -45.09
CA LEU A 62 -4.13 18.91 -46.28
C LEU A 62 -2.76 18.31 -45.95
N ASN A 63 -1.93 19.02 -45.20
CA ASN A 63 -0.62 18.51 -44.80
C ASN A 63 -0.73 17.27 -43.90
N ASN A 64 -1.69 17.27 -42.99
CA ASN A 64 -1.97 16.09 -42.15
C ASN A 64 -2.46 14.91 -43.05
N ASP A 65 -3.33 15.17 -43.98
CA ASP A 65 -3.87 14.15 -44.88
C ASP A 65 -2.75 13.51 -45.74
N TYR A 66 -1.88 14.33 -46.36
CA TYR A 66 -0.68 13.85 -47.07
C TYR A 66 0.23 13.00 -46.17
N THR A 67 0.43 13.42 -44.94
CA THR A 67 1.26 12.69 -43.99
C THR A 67 0.66 11.32 -43.62
N GLN A 68 -0.65 11.26 -43.41
CA GLN A 68 -1.36 10.00 -43.14
C GLN A 68 -1.35 9.04 -44.34
N LEU A 69 -1.43 9.59 -45.57
CA LEU A 69 -1.30 8.85 -46.83
C LEU A 69 0.15 8.50 -47.17
N LYS A 70 1.13 8.97 -46.40
CA LYS A 70 2.58 8.85 -46.67
C LYS A 70 3.00 9.50 -48.02
N ASP A 71 2.21 10.48 -48.50
CA ASP A 71 2.54 11.29 -49.67
C ASP A 71 3.46 12.44 -49.27
N TYR A 72 4.66 12.06 -48.79
CA TYR A 72 5.62 13.01 -48.22
C TYR A 72 6.11 14.04 -49.23
N ASP A 73 6.20 13.67 -50.53
CA ASP A 73 6.62 14.59 -51.58
C ASP A 73 5.60 15.71 -51.79
N ALA A 74 4.31 15.38 -51.79
CA ALA A 74 3.25 16.40 -51.87
C ALA A 74 3.23 17.29 -50.61
N SER A 75 3.43 16.69 -49.44
CA SER A 75 3.55 17.44 -48.16
C SER A 75 4.73 18.41 -48.19
N ILE A 76 5.91 18.00 -48.64
CA ILE A 76 7.10 18.84 -48.76
C ILE A 76 6.79 20.07 -49.64
N VAL A 77 6.28 19.85 -50.84
CA VAL A 77 5.93 20.94 -51.79
C VAL A 77 4.92 21.91 -51.15
N LEU A 78 3.89 21.38 -50.50
CA LEU A 78 2.86 22.17 -49.83
C LEU A 78 3.45 23.06 -48.71
N ILE A 79 4.36 22.51 -47.89
CA ILE A 79 5.01 23.27 -46.84
C ILE A 79 5.97 24.32 -47.40
N GLU A 80 6.77 23.98 -48.43
CA GLU A 80 7.71 24.91 -49.08
C GLU A 80 6.96 26.07 -49.75
N ASP A 81 5.83 25.83 -50.41
CA ASP A 81 4.97 26.87 -50.96
C ASP A 81 4.43 27.80 -49.86
N ARG A 82 4.04 27.23 -48.74
CA ARG A 82 3.60 28.00 -47.58
C ARG A 82 4.75 28.84 -46.98
N MET A 83 5.95 28.31 -46.89
CA MET A 83 7.15 29.04 -46.45
C MET A 83 7.48 30.23 -47.34
N ASN A 84 7.18 30.20 -48.63
CA ASN A 84 7.32 31.34 -49.53
C ASN A 84 6.38 32.50 -49.17
N ILE A 85 5.22 32.17 -48.58
CA ILE A 85 4.24 33.16 -48.13
C ILE A 85 4.57 33.67 -46.72
N SER A 86 5.04 32.79 -45.82
CA SER A 86 5.28 33.07 -44.40
C SER A 86 6.62 32.47 -43.94
N ASN A 87 7.72 33.08 -44.37
CA ASN A 87 9.07 32.55 -44.13
C ASN A 87 9.58 32.77 -42.69
N SER A 88 8.80 33.45 -41.85
CA SER A 88 9.11 33.69 -40.44
C SER A 88 8.39 32.76 -39.43
N ASP A 89 7.59 31.84 -39.93
CA ASP A 89 6.91 30.85 -39.08
C ASP A 89 7.83 29.65 -38.81
N ILE A 90 8.29 29.56 -37.57
CA ILE A 90 9.17 28.49 -37.09
C ILE A 90 8.53 27.10 -37.20
N ASN A 91 7.19 27.01 -37.08
CA ASN A 91 6.48 25.73 -37.16
C ASN A 91 6.58 25.11 -38.55
N LEU A 92 6.66 25.92 -39.63
CA LEU A 92 6.83 25.39 -40.98
C LEU A 92 8.17 24.66 -41.15
N TYR A 93 9.23 25.17 -40.51
CA TYR A 93 10.53 24.46 -40.46
C TYR A 93 10.42 23.16 -39.64
N GLY A 94 9.70 23.20 -38.51
CA GLY A 94 9.41 22.03 -37.71
C GLY A 94 8.69 20.95 -38.55
N MET A 95 7.60 21.34 -39.21
CA MET A 95 6.78 20.46 -40.06
C MET A 95 7.60 19.91 -41.24
N LEU A 96 8.36 20.74 -41.93
CA LEU A 96 9.18 20.32 -43.05
C LEU A 96 10.24 19.30 -42.66
N GLY A 97 10.95 19.55 -41.54
CA GLY A 97 11.91 18.61 -40.99
C GLY A 97 11.25 17.28 -40.58
N THR A 98 10.07 17.35 -39.95
CA THR A 98 9.29 16.15 -39.60
C THR A 98 8.90 15.34 -40.84
N THR A 99 8.48 16.00 -41.93
CA THR A 99 8.11 15.32 -43.18
C THR A 99 9.31 14.60 -43.79
N TYR A 100 10.49 15.23 -43.83
CA TYR A 100 11.73 14.58 -44.28
C TYR A 100 12.13 13.40 -43.36
N TYR A 101 11.97 13.55 -42.06
CA TYR A 101 12.23 12.47 -41.10
C TYR A 101 11.33 11.26 -41.37
N LEU A 102 10.02 11.48 -41.53
CA LEU A 102 9.04 10.45 -41.84
C LEU A 102 9.29 9.80 -43.23
N LYS A 103 9.84 10.56 -44.18
CA LYS A 103 10.27 10.07 -45.49
C LYS A 103 11.51 9.15 -45.41
N GLY A 104 12.22 9.18 -44.26
CA GLY A 104 13.45 8.40 -44.03
C GLY A 104 14.75 9.18 -44.32
N ASP A 105 14.67 10.46 -44.60
CA ASP A 105 15.84 11.33 -44.78
C ASP A 105 16.12 12.14 -43.52
N GLU A 106 16.66 11.45 -42.51
CA GLU A 106 16.97 12.05 -41.20
C GLU A 106 18.00 13.20 -41.30
N ASN A 107 18.99 13.05 -42.21
CA ASN A 107 20.00 14.07 -42.39
C ASN A 107 19.39 15.39 -42.88
N LYS A 108 18.50 15.29 -43.84
CA LYS A 108 17.81 16.46 -44.39
C LYS A 108 16.87 17.10 -43.37
N ALA A 109 16.19 16.27 -42.54
CA ALA A 109 15.37 16.75 -41.46
C ALA A 109 16.20 17.58 -40.45
N PHE A 110 17.39 17.09 -40.07
CA PHE A 110 18.28 17.79 -39.15
C PHE A 110 18.84 19.08 -39.76
N GLU A 111 19.21 19.09 -41.03
CA GLU A 111 19.62 20.31 -41.74
C GLU A 111 18.54 21.40 -41.71
N ILE A 112 17.27 21.01 -41.91
CA ILE A 112 16.15 21.96 -41.90
C ILE A 112 15.93 22.52 -40.48
N TRP A 113 15.91 21.65 -39.46
CA TRP A 113 15.76 22.08 -38.07
C TRP A 113 16.94 22.96 -37.62
N ASP A 114 18.18 22.64 -37.99
CA ASP A 114 19.34 23.45 -37.70
C ASP A 114 19.27 24.81 -38.42
N SER A 115 18.86 24.86 -39.72
CA SER A 115 18.70 26.11 -40.46
C SER A 115 17.62 27.03 -39.87
N ALA A 116 16.56 26.44 -39.28
CA ALA A 116 15.56 27.20 -38.54
C ALA A 116 16.18 27.95 -37.39
N LEU A 117 17.01 27.27 -36.61
CA LEU A 117 17.66 27.87 -35.41
C LEU A 117 18.75 28.86 -35.78
N GLU A 118 19.41 28.69 -36.95
CA GLU A 118 20.34 29.69 -37.48
C GLU A 118 19.64 30.98 -37.94
N LYS A 119 18.41 30.84 -38.44
CA LYS A 119 17.59 31.98 -38.83
C LYS A 119 17.00 32.74 -37.64
N PHE A 120 16.76 32.04 -36.54
CA PHE A 120 16.18 32.62 -35.32
C PHE A 120 17.11 32.48 -34.07
N PRO A 121 18.38 32.89 -34.13
CA PRO A 121 19.41 32.50 -33.17
C PRO A 121 19.17 33.02 -31.74
N ASN A 122 18.42 34.13 -31.59
CA ASN A 122 18.11 34.74 -30.29
C ASN A 122 16.66 34.53 -29.83
N ASN A 123 15.92 33.64 -30.52
CA ASN A 123 14.53 33.35 -30.15
C ASN A 123 14.46 32.07 -29.32
N GLU A 124 14.41 32.21 -27.99
CA GLU A 124 14.29 31.06 -27.05
C GLU A 124 13.14 30.13 -27.41
N ALA A 125 11.98 30.66 -27.80
CA ALA A 125 10.83 29.85 -28.17
C ALA A 125 11.10 28.97 -29.41
N ALA A 126 11.91 29.44 -30.36
CA ALA A 126 12.26 28.67 -31.55
C ALA A 126 12.99 27.37 -31.21
N TYR A 127 13.93 27.42 -30.26
CA TYR A 127 14.66 26.23 -29.81
C TYR A 127 13.71 25.18 -29.18
N ARG A 128 12.74 25.64 -28.42
CA ARG A 128 11.77 24.79 -27.77
C ARG A 128 10.78 24.17 -28.76
N VAL A 129 10.32 24.96 -29.73
CA VAL A 129 9.44 24.48 -30.81
C VAL A 129 10.14 23.41 -31.64
N ILE A 130 11.36 23.67 -32.12
CA ILE A 130 12.11 22.70 -32.93
C ILE A 130 12.47 21.45 -32.11
N ALA A 131 12.85 21.61 -30.84
CA ALA A 131 13.08 20.45 -29.96
C ALA A 131 11.82 19.57 -29.80
N ASN A 132 10.62 20.17 -29.71
CA ASN A 132 9.37 19.39 -29.62
C ASN A 132 9.13 18.56 -30.88
N TYR A 133 9.35 19.10 -32.09
CA TYR A 133 9.27 18.33 -33.31
C TYR A 133 10.27 17.16 -33.32
N ALA A 134 11.49 17.37 -32.83
CA ALA A 134 12.48 16.30 -32.71
C ALA A 134 12.06 15.24 -31.66
N ILE A 135 11.43 15.65 -30.54
CA ILE A 135 10.89 14.74 -29.52
C ILE A 135 9.75 13.86 -30.09
N GLU A 136 8.84 14.46 -30.85
CA GLU A 136 7.74 13.73 -31.52
C GLU A 136 8.28 12.64 -32.44
N MET A 137 9.39 12.92 -33.11
CA MET A 137 10.08 11.94 -33.98
C MET A 137 11.03 11.01 -33.21
N ARG A 138 11.08 11.09 -31.88
CA ARG A 138 12.00 10.34 -31.00
C ARG A 138 13.49 10.59 -31.29
N ALA A 139 13.82 11.67 -31.95
CA ALA A 139 15.19 12.13 -32.17
C ALA A 139 15.73 12.84 -30.89
N PHE A 140 15.76 12.09 -29.78
CA PHE A 140 15.98 12.65 -28.42
C PHE A 140 17.35 13.33 -28.28
N GLU A 141 18.41 12.80 -28.89
CA GLU A 141 19.74 13.39 -28.86
C GLU A 141 19.75 14.77 -29.53
N LYS A 142 19.07 14.91 -30.67
CA LYS A 142 18.92 16.20 -31.34
C LYS A 142 18.07 17.17 -30.53
N ALA A 143 16.98 16.70 -29.93
CA ALA A 143 16.16 17.52 -29.06
C ALA A 143 16.95 18.07 -27.86
N ILE A 144 17.77 17.21 -27.20
CA ILE A 144 18.68 17.63 -26.13
C ILE A 144 19.65 18.72 -26.61
N GLN A 145 20.25 18.54 -27.81
CA GLN A 145 21.15 19.54 -28.37
C GLN A 145 20.45 20.89 -28.58
N TYR A 146 19.23 20.89 -29.11
CA TYR A 146 18.46 22.10 -29.33
C TYR A 146 18.08 22.80 -28.02
N LEU A 147 17.59 22.04 -27.03
CA LEU A 147 17.25 22.58 -25.73
C LEU A 147 18.49 23.14 -25.00
N LYS A 148 19.65 22.48 -25.09
CA LYS A 148 20.93 23.01 -24.54
C LYS A 148 21.35 24.31 -25.22
N ARG A 149 21.26 24.38 -26.55
CA ARG A 149 21.55 25.62 -27.28
C ARG A 149 20.60 26.75 -26.83
N GLY A 150 19.31 26.45 -26.67
CA GLY A 150 18.32 27.37 -26.14
C GLY A 150 18.63 27.82 -24.72
N GLN A 151 18.99 26.89 -23.82
CA GLN A 151 19.37 27.16 -22.45
C GLN A 151 20.60 28.10 -22.38
N HIS A 152 21.58 27.91 -23.27
CA HIS A 152 22.80 28.70 -23.29
C HIS A 152 22.57 30.17 -23.70
N ILE A 153 21.60 30.43 -24.58
CA ILE A 153 21.26 31.81 -25.01
C ILE A 153 20.26 32.49 -24.09
N SER A 154 19.54 31.68 -23.29
CA SER A 154 18.47 32.18 -22.44
C SER A 154 19.02 33.04 -21.29
N SER A 155 18.35 34.13 -21.04
CA SER A 155 18.57 34.92 -19.81
C SER A 155 18.07 34.20 -18.55
N ASN A 156 17.15 33.22 -18.71
CA ASN A 156 16.63 32.38 -17.66
C ASN A 156 16.81 30.89 -18.00
N PRO A 157 17.93 30.27 -17.62
CA PRO A 157 18.20 28.84 -17.91
C PRO A 157 17.13 27.88 -17.42
N ILE A 158 16.37 28.24 -16.37
CA ILE A 158 15.27 27.38 -15.84
C ILE A 158 14.18 27.15 -16.89
N TYR A 159 14.02 28.09 -17.83
CA TYR A 159 13.02 27.98 -18.89
C TYR A 159 13.11 26.67 -19.68
N PHE A 160 14.32 26.12 -19.82
CA PHE A 160 14.57 24.85 -20.50
C PHE A 160 14.82 23.66 -19.56
N ALA A 161 15.09 23.94 -18.28
CA ALA A 161 15.57 22.93 -17.34
C ALA A 161 14.57 21.79 -17.11
N PHE A 162 13.26 22.07 -17.05
CA PHE A 162 12.24 21.01 -16.94
C PHE A 162 12.18 20.13 -18.17
N ASP A 163 12.27 20.71 -19.37
CA ASP A 163 12.21 19.96 -20.62
C ASP A 163 13.46 19.07 -20.75
N LEU A 164 14.64 19.63 -20.45
CA LEU A 164 15.90 18.88 -20.42
C LEU A 164 15.88 17.76 -19.39
N ALA A 165 15.49 18.05 -18.16
CA ALA A 165 15.44 17.04 -17.09
C ALA A 165 14.50 15.87 -17.42
N ASN A 166 13.31 16.16 -17.96
CA ASN A 166 12.38 15.14 -18.42
C ASN A 166 12.99 14.29 -19.54
N LEU A 167 13.63 14.93 -20.53
CA LEU A 167 14.21 14.22 -21.66
C LEU A 167 15.42 13.37 -21.25
N TYR A 168 16.28 13.88 -20.36
CA TYR A 168 17.36 13.11 -19.77
C TYR A 168 16.85 11.90 -18.97
N SER A 169 15.75 12.05 -18.22
CA SER A 169 15.17 10.94 -17.47
C SER A 169 14.64 9.83 -18.40
N ILE A 170 14.03 10.21 -19.54
CA ILE A 170 13.54 9.26 -20.56
C ILE A 170 14.71 8.54 -21.26
N THR A 171 15.81 9.26 -21.50
CA THR A 171 17.01 8.71 -22.15
C THR A 171 18.00 8.08 -21.17
N MET A 172 17.59 7.85 -19.92
CA MET A 172 18.38 7.20 -18.85
C MET A 172 19.66 7.97 -18.47
N GLN A 173 19.75 9.25 -18.78
CA GLN A 173 20.84 10.14 -18.38
C GLN A 173 20.53 10.77 -17.02
N TYR A 174 20.43 9.90 -15.97
CA TYR A 174 19.86 10.26 -14.66
C TYR A 174 20.70 11.31 -13.91
N LYS A 175 22.02 11.31 -14.10
CA LYS A 175 22.90 12.35 -13.53
C LYS A 175 22.51 13.73 -14.06
N ASP A 176 22.43 13.87 -15.40
CA ASP A 176 22.11 15.14 -16.05
C ASP A 176 20.67 15.58 -15.71
N ALA A 177 19.73 14.62 -15.66
CA ALA A 177 18.36 14.90 -15.21
C ALA A 177 18.33 15.46 -13.79
N THR A 178 19.09 14.88 -12.87
CA THR A 178 19.17 15.34 -11.48
C THR A 178 19.85 16.71 -11.39
N GLU A 179 20.89 16.97 -12.20
CA GLU A 179 21.56 18.28 -12.23
C GLU A 179 20.59 19.40 -12.65
N GLU A 180 19.78 19.18 -13.69
CA GLU A 180 18.76 20.14 -14.12
C GLU A 180 17.68 20.37 -13.04
N TYR A 181 17.19 19.30 -12.40
CA TYR A 181 16.23 19.43 -11.30
C TYR A 181 16.84 20.17 -10.10
N CYS A 182 18.09 19.90 -9.75
CA CYS A 182 18.79 20.63 -8.70
C CYS A 182 18.99 22.11 -9.06
N MET A 183 19.24 22.43 -10.33
CA MET A 183 19.32 23.81 -10.78
C MET A 183 17.98 24.54 -10.61
N ILE A 184 16.86 23.90 -10.91
CA ILE A 184 15.52 24.45 -10.67
C ILE A 184 15.33 24.74 -9.18
N LEU A 185 15.60 23.75 -8.31
CA LEU A 185 15.44 23.86 -6.86
C LEU A 185 16.36 24.95 -6.27
N SER A 186 17.58 25.11 -6.79
CA SER A 186 18.53 26.14 -6.33
C SER A 186 18.05 27.58 -6.57
N ARG A 187 17.18 27.79 -7.54
CA ARG A 187 16.61 29.08 -7.91
C ARG A 187 15.25 29.34 -7.28
N ASN A 188 14.49 28.29 -7.04
CA ASN A 188 13.18 28.39 -6.42
C ASN A 188 12.96 27.24 -5.42
N ASN A 189 13.13 27.53 -4.14
CA ASN A 189 13.00 26.58 -3.05
C ASN A 189 11.56 26.01 -2.90
N GLU A 190 10.55 26.71 -3.40
CA GLU A 190 9.15 26.25 -3.36
C GLU A 190 8.88 25.06 -4.31
N GLN A 191 9.83 24.78 -5.21
CA GLN A 191 9.71 23.66 -6.15
C GLN A 191 10.13 22.31 -5.57
N LEU A 192 10.42 22.21 -4.26
CA LEU A 192 10.90 20.96 -3.64
C LEU A 192 10.01 19.76 -3.95
N ASP A 193 8.70 19.88 -3.70
CA ASP A 193 7.76 18.77 -3.90
C ASP A 193 7.70 18.31 -5.37
N ILE A 194 7.77 19.28 -6.31
CA ILE A 194 7.75 18.97 -7.74
C ILE A 194 9.04 18.27 -8.14
N VAL A 195 10.18 18.80 -7.73
CA VAL A 195 11.51 18.26 -8.03
C VAL A 195 11.68 16.88 -7.39
N GLU A 196 11.29 16.72 -6.13
CA GLU A 196 11.31 15.44 -5.42
C GLU A 196 10.48 14.38 -6.18
N ASN A 197 9.20 14.68 -6.49
CA ASN A 197 8.34 13.76 -7.21
C ASN A 197 8.91 13.37 -8.59
N LYS A 198 9.52 14.32 -9.29
CA LYS A 198 10.15 14.04 -10.59
C LYS A 198 11.36 13.12 -10.47
N ILE A 199 12.24 13.35 -9.49
CA ILE A 199 13.40 12.49 -9.22
C ILE A 199 12.91 11.11 -8.77
N LEU A 200 11.94 11.03 -7.87
CA LEU A 200 11.38 9.76 -7.38
C LEU A 200 10.71 8.95 -8.50
N SER A 201 10.20 9.59 -9.55
CA SER A 201 9.58 8.90 -10.67
C SER A 201 10.53 7.98 -11.47
N TYR A 202 11.82 8.26 -11.45
CA TYR A 202 12.83 7.44 -12.15
C TYR A 202 13.85 6.76 -11.21
N ILE A 203 13.88 7.11 -9.93
CA ILE A 203 14.92 6.67 -9.00
C ILE A 203 14.98 5.15 -8.82
N SER A 204 13.86 4.45 -9.03
CA SER A 204 13.77 2.99 -8.99
C SER A 204 14.34 2.30 -10.23
N LYS A 205 14.69 3.06 -11.27
CA LYS A 205 15.31 2.50 -12.47
C LYS A 205 16.76 2.09 -12.20
N PRO A 206 17.27 1.06 -12.90
CA PRO A 206 18.64 0.59 -12.69
C PRO A 206 19.68 1.71 -12.83
N GLY A 207 20.53 1.88 -11.81
CA GLY A 207 21.59 2.89 -11.76
C GLY A 207 21.16 4.32 -11.46
N ALA A 208 19.87 4.62 -11.47
CA ALA A 208 19.39 5.99 -11.29
C ALA A 208 19.77 6.56 -9.90
N LEU A 209 19.53 5.78 -8.85
CA LEU A 209 19.82 6.19 -7.48
C LEU A 209 21.30 6.50 -7.26
N GLN A 210 22.18 5.61 -7.73
CA GLN A 210 23.63 5.76 -7.62
C GLN A 210 24.16 6.96 -8.38
N MET A 211 23.52 7.35 -9.50
CA MET A 211 23.88 8.51 -10.29
C MET A 211 23.35 9.82 -9.68
N SER A 212 22.18 9.77 -9.02
CA SER A 212 21.51 10.96 -8.50
C SER A 212 22.07 11.42 -7.15
N ILE A 213 22.39 10.49 -6.23
CA ILE A 213 22.87 10.83 -4.89
C ILE A 213 24.08 11.78 -4.93
N PRO A 214 25.18 11.51 -5.67
CA PRO A 214 26.35 12.41 -5.67
C PRO A 214 26.04 13.82 -6.18
N VAL A 215 25.06 13.96 -7.07
CA VAL A 215 24.63 15.27 -7.55
C VAL A 215 23.96 16.04 -6.42
N VAL A 216 22.99 15.42 -5.73
CA VAL A 216 22.26 16.07 -4.63
C VAL A 216 23.19 16.34 -3.44
N GLU A 217 24.14 15.46 -3.13
CA GLU A 217 25.20 15.68 -2.11
C GLU A 217 25.97 16.97 -2.38
N LYS A 218 26.39 17.18 -3.64
CA LYS A 218 27.10 18.39 -4.06
C LYS A 218 26.29 19.67 -3.79
N TYR A 219 24.98 19.65 -4.10
CA TYR A 219 24.11 20.80 -3.87
C TYR A 219 23.72 20.98 -2.39
N SER A 220 23.66 19.88 -1.63
CA SER A 220 23.37 19.88 -0.19
C SER A 220 24.52 20.51 0.61
N SER A 221 25.77 20.39 0.15
CA SER A 221 26.96 20.93 0.81
C SER A 221 26.97 22.47 0.71
N GLY A 222 26.47 23.14 1.77
CA GLY A 222 26.41 24.61 1.85
C GLY A 222 25.24 25.25 1.09
N GLY A 223 24.35 24.47 0.52
CA GLY A 223 23.12 24.93 -0.14
C GLY A 223 21.92 25.07 0.80
N PRO A 224 20.77 25.50 0.26
CA PRO A 224 19.52 25.58 1.00
C PRO A 224 19.13 24.26 1.65
N ILE A 225 18.42 24.34 2.79
CA ILE A 225 17.96 23.18 3.57
C ILE A 225 17.14 22.16 2.75
N ASN A 226 16.46 22.63 1.71
CA ASN A 226 15.65 21.79 0.82
C ASN A 226 16.47 20.67 0.14
N PHE A 227 17.76 20.92 -0.12
CA PHE A 227 18.63 19.86 -0.64
C PHE A 227 18.97 18.80 0.41
N LYS A 228 18.99 19.16 1.70
CA LYS A 228 19.16 18.18 2.78
C LYS A 228 17.92 17.28 2.89
N PHE A 229 16.71 17.84 2.77
CA PHE A 229 15.48 17.06 2.72
C PHE A 229 15.48 16.11 1.52
N LEU A 230 15.77 16.61 0.32
CA LEU A 230 15.86 15.78 -0.87
C LEU A 230 16.88 14.65 -0.72
N LEU A 231 18.07 14.96 -0.18
CA LEU A 231 19.13 13.98 0.04
C LEU A 231 18.72 12.92 1.08
N ALA A 232 18.10 13.34 2.19
CA ALA A 232 17.60 12.44 3.21
C ALA A 232 16.58 11.43 2.62
N ARG A 233 15.67 11.92 1.77
CA ARG A 233 14.72 11.05 1.04
C ARG A 233 15.42 10.05 0.12
N LEU A 234 16.46 10.46 -0.60
CA LEU A 234 17.24 9.56 -1.46
C LEU A 234 18.01 8.52 -0.64
N TYR A 235 18.56 8.90 0.52
CA TYR A 235 19.19 7.94 1.43
C TYR A 235 18.19 6.91 1.97
N VAL A 236 16.98 7.34 2.32
CA VAL A 236 15.88 6.45 2.73
C VAL A 236 15.55 5.45 1.61
N GLN A 237 15.41 5.93 0.36
CA GLN A 237 15.15 5.05 -0.79
C GLN A 237 16.29 4.05 -1.05
N ASN A 238 17.52 4.43 -0.71
CA ASN A 238 18.70 3.55 -0.80
C ASN A 238 18.93 2.70 0.46
N LYS A 239 18.01 2.72 1.41
CA LYS A 239 18.12 2.02 2.72
C LYS A 239 19.36 2.42 3.54
N LEU A 240 19.92 3.60 3.29
CA LEU A 240 21.01 4.20 4.04
C LEU A 240 20.45 5.01 5.21
N TYR A 241 19.75 4.32 6.12
CA TYR A 241 18.99 4.96 7.21
C TYR A 241 19.88 5.75 8.16
N ASP A 242 21.12 5.30 8.43
CA ASP A 242 22.06 6.00 9.29
C ASP A 242 22.44 7.36 8.70
N LYS A 243 22.72 7.44 7.39
CA LYS A 243 23.01 8.70 6.70
C LYS A 243 21.78 9.63 6.66
N ALA A 244 20.60 9.05 6.47
CA ALA A 244 19.36 9.81 6.55
C ALA A 244 19.16 10.39 7.95
N TYR A 245 19.45 9.61 8.99
CA TYR A 245 19.35 10.04 10.38
C TYR A 245 20.28 11.23 10.68
N GLU A 246 21.55 11.16 10.27
CA GLU A 246 22.49 12.27 10.41
C GLU A 246 21.94 13.57 9.78
N LEU A 247 21.37 13.47 8.59
CA LEU A 247 20.74 14.63 7.92
C LEU A 247 19.51 15.15 8.66
N TYR A 248 18.66 14.26 9.20
CA TYR A 248 17.49 14.69 9.95
C TYR A 248 17.87 15.40 11.27
N ILE A 249 19.00 15.04 11.91
CA ILE A 249 19.56 15.80 13.03
C ILE A 249 19.91 17.23 12.58
N GLU A 250 20.68 17.37 11.49
CA GLU A 250 21.05 18.68 10.96
C GLU A 250 19.83 19.52 10.55
N ILE A 251 18.83 18.89 9.92
CA ILE A 251 17.59 19.56 9.50
C ILE A 251 16.82 20.06 10.73
N ASP A 252 16.67 19.23 11.76
CA ASP A 252 15.94 19.60 12.99
C ASP A 252 16.62 20.77 13.71
N GLU A 253 17.96 20.78 13.75
CA GLU A 253 18.74 21.89 14.33
C GLU A 253 18.60 23.19 13.52
N LEU A 254 18.72 23.11 12.18
CA LEU A 254 18.61 24.28 11.29
C LEU A 254 17.20 24.89 11.35
N GLU A 255 16.17 24.09 11.41
CA GLU A 255 14.78 24.55 11.52
C GLU A 255 14.40 24.93 12.95
N LYS A 256 15.23 24.58 13.95
CA LYS A 256 14.90 24.71 15.37
C LYS A 256 13.60 23.99 15.74
N ALA A 257 13.41 22.83 15.13
CA ALA A 257 12.14 22.08 15.17
C ALA A 257 11.93 21.31 16.49
N GLN A 258 12.87 21.37 17.43
CA GLN A 258 12.77 20.78 18.78
C GLN A 258 12.42 19.28 18.77
N GLY A 259 13.01 18.54 17.84
CA GLY A 259 12.81 17.09 17.68
C GLY A 259 11.65 16.72 16.75
N ALA A 260 10.96 17.67 16.13
CA ALA A 260 9.80 17.36 15.28
C ALA A 260 10.20 16.60 14.01
N GLN A 261 11.29 16.97 13.36
CA GLN A 261 11.77 16.28 12.16
C GLN A 261 12.26 14.88 12.48
N LEU A 262 12.96 14.71 13.58
CA LEU A 262 13.40 13.42 14.10
C LEU A 262 12.23 12.53 14.48
N LEU A 263 11.23 13.06 15.19
CA LEU A 263 10.02 12.32 15.54
C LEU A 263 9.30 11.79 14.29
N HIS A 264 9.15 12.64 13.28
CA HIS A 264 8.52 12.25 12.01
C HIS A 264 9.31 11.15 11.30
N PHE A 265 10.64 11.25 11.29
CA PHE A 265 11.51 10.21 10.72
C PHE A 265 11.42 8.90 11.50
N ALA A 266 11.42 8.95 12.85
CA ALA A 266 11.25 7.77 13.69
C ALA A 266 9.89 7.05 13.45
N GLN A 267 8.81 7.82 13.30
CA GLN A 267 7.50 7.29 12.97
C GLN A 267 7.48 6.61 11.58
N PHE A 268 8.14 7.21 10.60
CA PHE A 268 8.33 6.62 9.28
C PHE A 268 9.08 5.27 9.39
N LEU A 269 10.23 5.25 10.07
CA LEU A 269 11.02 4.03 10.27
C LEU A 269 10.24 2.93 10.98
N PHE A 270 9.43 3.30 11.98
CA PHE A 270 8.55 2.36 12.68
C PHE A 270 7.51 1.77 11.73
N GLY A 271 6.88 2.58 10.88
CA GLY A 271 5.91 2.13 9.87
C GLY A 271 6.52 1.15 8.87
N ASP A 272 7.76 1.40 8.45
CA ASP A 272 8.53 0.54 7.54
C ASP A 272 9.22 -0.65 8.24
N LYS A 273 8.95 -0.85 9.53
CA LYS A 273 9.49 -1.94 10.37
C LYS A 273 11.02 -1.92 10.54
N ILE A 274 11.63 -0.75 10.42
CA ILE A 274 13.06 -0.52 10.68
C ILE A 274 13.24 -0.18 12.17
N PHE A 275 12.85 -1.11 13.03
CA PHE A 275 12.67 -0.88 14.46
C PHE A 275 13.96 -0.48 15.19
N LYS A 276 15.11 -1.04 14.82
CA LYS A 276 16.38 -0.73 15.47
C LYS A 276 16.72 0.76 15.34
N THR A 277 16.78 1.27 14.12
CA THR A 277 17.06 2.70 13.89
C THR A 277 15.94 3.59 14.41
N ALA A 278 14.66 3.15 14.33
CA ALA A 278 13.54 3.88 14.92
C ALA A 278 13.72 4.10 16.44
N SER A 279 14.16 3.06 17.19
CA SER A 279 14.40 3.19 18.64
C SER A 279 15.50 4.20 18.94
N GLU A 280 16.59 4.19 18.17
CA GLU A 280 17.71 5.13 18.32
C GLU A 280 17.27 6.59 18.07
N VAL A 281 16.43 6.81 17.05
CA VAL A 281 15.91 8.15 16.72
C VAL A 281 14.92 8.64 17.79
N TYR A 282 14.00 7.79 18.28
CA TYR A 282 13.11 8.15 19.39
C TYR A 282 13.89 8.50 20.66
N GLU A 283 14.93 7.70 20.98
CA GLU A 283 15.78 7.95 22.14
C GLU A 283 16.52 9.29 22.02
N ASN A 284 16.96 9.65 20.83
CA ASN A 284 17.57 10.98 20.56
C ASN A 284 16.59 12.11 20.89
N VAL A 285 15.33 12.02 20.44
CA VAL A 285 14.30 13.03 20.75
C VAL A 285 14.07 13.14 22.25
N ILE A 286 14.00 12.02 22.96
CA ILE A 286 13.77 11.97 24.41
C ILE A 286 14.91 12.64 25.17
N ASN A 287 16.16 12.34 24.79
CA ASN A 287 17.34 12.78 25.54
C ASN A 287 17.77 14.22 25.20
N ASN A 288 17.68 14.62 23.94
CA ASN A 288 18.18 15.92 23.48
C ASN A 288 17.13 17.05 23.54
N TYR A 289 15.84 16.70 23.55
CA TYR A 289 14.75 17.67 23.60
C TYR A 289 13.77 17.44 24.78
N PRO A 290 14.25 17.28 26.03
CA PRO A 290 13.39 16.88 27.16
C PRO A 290 12.27 17.89 27.48
N GLY A 291 12.39 19.14 27.05
CA GLY A 291 11.38 20.19 27.18
C GLY A 291 10.38 20.27 26.03
N SER A 292 10.52 19.45 25.00
CA SER A 292 9.62 19.46 23.86
C SER A 292 8.25 18.86 24.20
N PRO A 293 7.13 19.42 23.72
CA PRO A 293 5.81 18.80 23.89
C PRO A 293 5.69 17.45 23.19
N LEU A 294 6.63 17.11 22.33
CA LEU A 294 6.67 15.87 21.54
C LEU A 294 7.26 14.69 22.31
N VAL A 295 7.88 14.91 23.48
CA VAL A 295 8.58 13.86 24.25
C VAL A 295 7.64 12.74 24.68
N SER A 296 6.39 13.05 25.04
CA SER A 296 5.41 12.01 25.39
C SER A 296 5.12 11.06 24.22
N ILE A 297 5.03 11.60 22.99
CA ILE A 297 4.83 10.82 21.78
C ILE A 297 6.08 10.01 21.44
N ALA A 298 7.27 10.61 21.60
CA ALA A 298 8.54 9.92 21.38
C ALA A 298 8.73 8.76 22.35
N LYS A 299 8.42 8.93 23.65
CA LYS A 299 8.45 7.86 24.65
C LYS A 299 7.49 6.72 24.31
N LEU A 300 6.28 7.05 23.86
CA LEU A 300 5.31 6.04 23.42
C LEU A 300 5.82 5.28 22.19
N GLY A 301 6.34 6.00 21.18
CA GLY A 301 6.95 5.41 19.99
C GLY A 301 8.13 4.50 20.33
N TYR A 302 8.99 4.92 21.25
CA TYR A 302 10.10 4.11 21.77
C TYR A 302 9.62 2.80 22.41
N ALA A 303 8.66 2.88 23.34
CA ALA A 303 8.11 1.71 24.01
C ALA A 303 7.46 0.72 23.01
N LYS A 304 6.68 1.23 22.06
CA LYS A 304 6.11 0.43 20.95
C LYS A 304 7.18 -0.21 20.08
N THR A 305 8.29 0.46 19.87
CA THR A 305 9.40 -0.06 19.07
C THR A 305 10.13 -1.21 19.80
N LEU A 306 10.31 -1.08 21.12
CA LEU A 306 10.83 -2.18 21.94
C LEU A 306 9.89 -3.40 21.93
N GLU A 307 8.58 -3.16 22.00
CA GLU A 307 7.56 -4.22 21.88
C GLU A 307 7.67 -4.94 20.54
N ALA A 308 7.77 -4.19 19.42
CA ALA A 308 7.87 -4.76 18.07
C ALA A 308 9.18 -5.55 17.85
N LEU A 309 10.29 -5.10 18.43
CA LEU A 309 11.56 -5.83 18.41
C LEU A 309 11.44 -7.17 19.16
N MET A 310 10.88 -7.15 20.34
CA MET A 310 10.64 -8.36 21.13
C MET A 310 9.70 -9.33 20.40
N GLU A 311 8.62 -8.83 19.79
CA GLU A 311 7.69 -9.67 19.02
C GLU A 311 8.36 -10.29 17.79
N GLY A 312 9.24 -9.55 17.11
CA GLY A 312 10.04 -10.05 15.98
C GLY A 312 10.94 -11.21 16.39
N GLU A 313 11.60 -11.11 17.55
CA GLU A 313 12.42 -12.18 18.10
C GLU A 313 11.58 -13.38 18.57
N ASN A 314 10.40 -13.13 19.13
CA ASN A 314 9.49 -14.17 19.60
C ASN A 314 8.72 -14.86 18.47
N ALA A 315 8.55 -14.24 17.31
CA ALA A 315 7.92 -14.85 16.12
C ALA A 315 8.68 -16.11 15.64
N THR A 316 9.94 -16.26 16.05
CA THR A 316 10.72 -17.48 15.84
C THR A 316 10.48 -18.57 16.89
N LYS A 317 9.73 -18.25 17.97
CA LYS A 317 9.42 -19.21 19.05
C LYS A 317 8.21 -20.08 18.73
N VAL A 318 8.37 -21.35 18.99
CA VAL A 318 7.68 -22.56 18.57
C VAL A 318 6.18 -22.67 18.91
N TYR A 319 5.55 -21.73 19.62
CA TYR A 319 4.20 -21.94 20.17
C TYR A 319 3.05 -21.24 19.43
N SER A 320 3.31 -20.30 18.52
CA SER A 320 2.28 -19.51 17.83
C SER A 320 1.36 -20.31 16.89
N TRP A 321 1.74 -21.56 16.57
CA TRP A 321 0.96 -22.45 15.70
C TRP A 321 -0.10 -23.29 16.44
N LYS A 322 0.02 -23.44 17.78
CA LYS A 322 -0.93 -24.24 18.58
C LYS A 322 -2.26 -23.48 18.72
N PRO A 323 -3.40 -24.14 18.45
CA PRO A 323 -4.72 -23.51 18.57
C PRO A 323 -5.01 -22.98 19.97
N PHE A 324 -4.46 -23.65 20.99
CA PHE A 324 -4.52 -23.28 22.41
C PHE A 324 -3.13 -23.45 23.02
N TYR A 325 -2.77 -22.55 23.89
CA TYR A 325 -1.52 -22.64 24.65
C TYR A 325 -1.65 -21.82 25.95
N LYS A 326 -0.96 -22.24 26.98
CA LYS A 326 -0.86 -21.49 28.21
C LYS A 326 0.33 -20.54 28.12
N ALA A 327 0.08 -19.25 28.22
CA ALA A 327 1.15 -18.27 28.25
C ALA A 327 2.05 -18.55 29.47
N GLY A 328 3.38 -18.45 29.26
CA GLY A 328 4.34 -18.66 30.36
C GLY A 328 4.20 -17.56 31.41
N ILE A 329 4.29 -17.95 32.67
CA ILE A 329 4.19 -17.04 33.83
C ILE A 329 5.48 -16.20 34.01
N ALA A 330 6.57 -16.55 33.33
CA ALA A 330 7.84 -15.86 33.46
C ALA A 330 7.91 -14.63 32.57
N THR A 331 7.90 -13.45 33.16
CA THR A 331 8.21 -12.19 32.48
C THR A 331 9.67 -12.23 31.98
N SER A 332 9.91 -11.97 30.72
CA SER A 332 11.29 -11.80 30.26
C SER A 332 11.83 -10.43 30.71
N PRO A 333 13.17 -10.27 30.86
CA PRO A 333 13.75 -8.96 31.16
C PRO A 333 13.36 -7.87 30.13
N ASP A 334 13.10 -8.25 28.91
CA ASP A 334 12.65 -7.32 27.85
C ASP A 334 11.20 -6.87 28.07
N GLU A 335 10.31 -7.77 28.49
CA GLU A 335 8.93 -7.41 28.86
C GLU A 335 8.90 -6.46 30.06
N GLU A 336 9.74 -6.68 31.07
CA GLU A 336 9.87 -5.76 32.21
C GLU A 336 10.33 -4.37 31.78
N LYS A 337 11.30 -4.30 30.88
CA LYS A 337 11.78 -3.04 30.32
C LYS A 337 10.68 -2.30 29.56
N ILE A 338 9.91 -3.02 28.73
CA ILE A 338 8.79 -2.45 27.96
C ILE A 338 7.70 -1.94 28.90
N ILE A 339 7.28 -2.74 29.87
CA ILE A 339 6.27 -2.34 30.86
C ILE A 339 6.74 -1.12 31.63
N SER A 340 8.03 -1.08 32.05
CA SER A 340 8.61 0.07 32.76
C SER A 340 8.58 1.34 31.91
N ALA A 341 8.86 1.24 30.60
CA ALA A 341 8.79 2.37 29.68
C ALA A 341 7.34 2.92 29.55
N TYR A 342 6.35 2.05 29.48
CA TYR A 342 4.94 2.45 29.47
C TYR A 342 4.50 3.07 30.82
N LEU A 343 4.93 2.49 31.97
CA LEU A 343 4.64 3.02 33.30
C LEU A 343 5.22 4.42 33.50
N GLU A 344 6.40 4.70 32.96
CA GLU A 344 6.98 6.04 33.01
C GLU A 344 6.09 7.07 32.30
N ILE A 345 5.49 6.72 31.15
CA ILE A 345 4.56 7.61 30.41
C ILE A 345 3.33 7.91 31.26
N THR A 346 2.72 6.90 31.87
CA THR A 346 1.51 7.10 32.71
C THR A 346 1.78 7.97 33.94
N ARG A 347 2.99 7.88 34.48
CA ARG A 347 3.41 8.67 35.66
C ARG A 347 3.70 10.13 35.32
N ILE A 348 4.38 10.39 34.17
CA ILE A 348 4.86 11.74 33.81
C ILE A 348 3.78 12.53 33.07
N TYR A 349 2.97 11.86 32.26
CA TYR A 349 1.97 12.50 31.37
C TYR A 349 0.54 11.97 31.65
N PRO A 350 0.05 11.98 32.93
CA PRO A 350 -1.27 11.44 33.25
C PRO A 350 -2.37 12.16 32.42
N HIS A 351 -3.47 11.46 32.19
CA HIS A 351 -4.65 11.96 31.45
C HIS A 351 -4.40 12.42 30.01
N THR A 352 -3.30 11.98 29.38
CA THR A 352 -3.03 12.19 27.96
C THR A 352 -3.39 10.97 27.14
N GLU A 353 -3.62 11.12 25.83
CA GLU A 353 -3.86 9.96 24.96
C GLU A 353 -2.65 9.01 24.90
N THR A 354 -1.43 9.54 25.06
CA THR A 354 -0.22 8.69 25.18
C THR A 354 -0.23 7.84 26.44
N ALA A 355 -0.70 8.40 27.56
CA ALA A 355 -0.86 7.63 28.82
C ALA A 355 -2.00 6.61 28.71
N ASN A 356 -3.10 6.96 28.05
CA ASN A 356 -4.23 6.06 27.82
C ASN A 356 -3.80 4.85 26.96
N GLU A 357 -3.04 5.07 25.90
CA GLU A 357 -2.46 3.97 25.11
C GLU A 357 -1.50 3.13 25.96
N ALA A 358 -0.64 3.75 26.76
CA ALA A 358 0.28 3.04 27.63
C ALA A 358 -0.46 2.16 28.66
N LEU A 359 -1.53 2.67 29.31
CA LEU A 359 -2.37 1.89 30.23
C LEU A 359 -2.99 0.67 29.54
N LEU A 360 -3.51 0.86 28.31
CA LEU A 360 -4.05 -0.23 27.51
C LEU A 360 -2.99 -1.31 27.28
N ARG A 361 -1.79 -0.90 26.81
CA ARG A 361 -0.69 -1.84 26.52
C ARG A 361 -0.20 -2.59 27.75
N ILE A 362 -0.04 -1.90 28.88
CA ILE A 362 0.34 -2.56 30.15
C ILE A 362 -0.70 -3.62 30.52
N GLY A 363 -1.99 -3.29 30.42
CA GLY A 363 -3.07 -4.23 30.69
C GLY A 363 -3.02 -5.45 29.78
N GLU A 364 -2.73 -5.27 28.48
CA GLU A 364 -2.57 -6.36 27.51
C GLU A 364 -1.36 -7.25 27.85
N PHE A 365 -0.21 -6.68 28.24
CA PHE A 365 0.93 -7.44 28.71
C PHE A 365 0.59 -8.26 29.96
N LYS A 366 -0.11 -7.66 30.93
CA LYS A 366 -0.54 -8.35 32.16
C LYS A 366 -1.51 -9.50 31.84
N LEU A 367 -2.38 -9.36 30.85
CA LEU A 367 -3.21 -10.49 30.37
C LEU A 367 -2.38 -11.59 29.72
N LYS A 368 -1.38 -11.26 28.92
CA LYS A 368 -0.46 -12.26 28.32
C LYS A 368 0.31 -13.03 29.41
N GLN A 369 0.63 -12.37 30.53
CA GLN A 369 1.29 -12.97 31.72
C GLN A 369 0.33 -13.74 32.62
N ASN A 370 -0.95 -13.83 32.31
CA ASN A 370 -2.02 -14.39 33.13
C ASN A 370 -2.24 -13.65 34.46
N GLU A 371 -1.78 -12.40 34.56
CA GLU A 371 -2.01 -11.52 35.73
C GLU A 371 -3.36 -10.79 35.60
N VAL A 372 -4.44 -11.55 35.53
CA VAL A 372 -5.80 -11.08 35.17
C VAL A 372 -6.28 -9.93 36.07
N THR A 373 -5.99 -9.99 37.36
CA THR A 373 -6.41 -8.95 38.33
C THR A 373 -5.63 -7.64 38.16
N GLU A 374 -4.35 -7.72 37.82
CA GLU A 374 -3.55 -6.52 37.53
C GLU A 374 -3.98 -5.89 36.23
N ALA A 375 -4.19 -6.69 35.17
CA ALA A 375 -4.71 -6.22 33.89
C ALA A 375 -6.02 -5.44 34.03
N GLU A 376 -6.96 -5.96 34.83
CA GLU A 376 -8.24 -5.30 35.13
C GLU A 376 -8.04 -3.89 35.69
N LYS A 377 -7.10 -3.70 36.62
CA LYS A 377 -6.84 -2.37 37.22
C LYS A 377 -6.42 -1.35 36.17
N TYR A 378 -5.53 -1.72 35.23
CA TYR A 378 -5.08 -0.81 34.19
C TYR A 378 -6.19 -0.45 33.21
N PHE A 379 -7.00 -1.41 32.78
CA PHE A 379 -8.14 -1.13 31.90
C PHE A 379 -9.21 -0.29 32.60
N GLN A 380 -9.48 -0.57 33.88
CA GLN A 380 -10.44 0.21 34.65
C GLN A 380 -9.95 1.64 34.88
N SER A 381 -8.66 1.84 35.22
CA SER A 381 -8.08 3.18 35.36
C SER A 381 -8.21 4.00 34.08
N LEU A 382 -7.95 3.39 32.92
CA LEU A 382 -8.13 4.08 31.61
C LEU A 382 -9.57 4.58 31.44
N ILE A 383 -10.55 3.74 31.74
CA ILE A 383 -11.97 4.08 31.58
C ILE A 383 -12.43 5.14 32.57
N ASP A 384 -12.01 5.03 33.84
CA ASP A 384 -12.39 5.94 34.89
C ASP A 384 -11.78 7.33 34.70
N ASP A 385 -10.51 7.37 34.29
CA ASP A 385 -9.78 8.62 34.06
C ASP A 385 -10.10 9.29 32.72
N SER A 386 -10.38 8.49 31.70
CA SER A 386 -10.54 8.96 30.31
C SER A 386 -11.63 8.21 29.52
N PRO A 387 -12.92 8.29 29.93
CA PRO A 387 -14.00 7.52 29.33
C PRO A 387 -14.29 7.88 27.85
N LEU A 388 -13.80 9.02 27.39
CA LEU A 388 -13.95 9.50 26.01
C LEU A 388 -12.70 9.27 25.15
N SER A 389 -11.64 8.69 25.70
CA SER A 389 -10.43 8.33 24.96
C SER A 389 -10.76 7.41 23.78
N GLN A 390 -10.00 7.54 22.71
CA GLN A 390 -10.08 6.62 21.57
C GLN A 390 -9.77 5.16 21.97
N TYR A 391 -9.06 4.93 23.06
CA TYR A 391 -8.69 3.62 23.60
C TYR A 391 -9.74 3.03 24.56
N ALA A 392 -10.75 3.80 24.97
CA ALA A 392 -11.76 3.35 25.93
C ALA A 392 -12.55 2.12 25.42
N ALA A 393 -12.84 2.04 24.11
CA ALA A 393 -13.51 0.89 23.54
C ALA A 393 -12.68 -0.40 23.66
N ASP A 394 -11.38 -0.31 23.42
CA ASP A 394 -10.46 -1.44 23.54
C ASP A 394 -10.28 -1.86 25.01
N ALA A 395 -10.26 -0.91 25.93
CA ALA A 395 -10.26 -1.19 27.36
C ALA A 395 -11.54 -1.93 27.79
N TYR A 396 -12.74 -1.53 27.31
CA TYR A 396 -13.98 -2.28 27.58
C TYR A 396 -13.96 -3.69 26.99
N ILE A 397 -13.41 -3.89 25.77
CA ILE A 397 -13.24 -5.22 25.17
C ILE A 397 -12.35 -6.09 26.06
N ASN A 398 -11.22 -5.55 26.53
CA ASN A 398 -10.30 -6.28 27.40
C ASN A 398 -10.88 -6.53 28.79
N LEU A 399 -11.66 -5.60 29.38
CA LEU A 399 -12.41 -5.85 30.62
C LEU A 399 -13.45 -6.95 30.46
N ALA A 400 -14.14 -7.00 29.32
CA ALA A 400 -15.06 -8.10 29.04
C ALA A 400 -14.30 -9.44 28.93
N LYS A 401 -13.12 -9.46 28.30
CA LYS A 401 -12.24 -10.64 28.29
C LYS A 401 -11.80 -11.05 29.70
N VAL A 402 -11.37 -10.09 30.52
CA VAL A 402 -11.07 -10.32 31.95
C VAL A 402 -12.26 -10.95 32.69
N SER A 403 -13.46 -10.43 32.45
CA SER A 403 -14.69 -10.97 33.06
C SER A 403 -14.96 -12.42 32.62
N VAL A 404 -14.74 -12.76 31.34
CA VAL A 404 -14.84 -14.17 30.84
C VAL A 404 -13.82 -15.05 31.55
N LEU A 405 -12.57 -14.61 31.67
CA LEU A 405 -11.50 -15.35 32.34
C LEU A 405 -11.82 -15.60 33.84
N LYS A 406 -12.49 -14.67 34.49
CA LYS A 406 -12.96 -14.78 35.88
C LYS A 406 -14.28 -15.55 36.06
N GLY A 407 -14.95 -15.91 34.96
CA GLY A 407 -16.26 -16.58 34.97
C GLY A 407 -17.46 -15.62 35.13
N ASP A 408 -17.21 -14.29 35.20
CA ASP A 408 -18.30 -13.29 35.26
C ASP A 408 -18.85 -13.00 33.84
N LEU A 409 -19.67 -13.91 33.34
CA LEU A 409 -20.29 -13.78 32.04
C LEU A 409 -21.29 -12.61 31.95
N ASN A 410 -21.86 -12.18 33.08
CA ASN A 410 -22.77 -11.03 33.09
C ASN A 410 -22.01 -9.72 32.96
N GLY A 411 -20.90 -9.56 33.70
CA GLY A 411 -19.98 -8.43 33.54
C GLY A 411 -19.41 -8.33 32.15
N ALA A 412 -19.01 -9.47 31.56
CA ALA A 412 -18.54 -9.55 30.18
C ALA A 412 -19.59 -9.02 29.19
N ALA A 413 -20.83 -9.52 29.28
CA ALA A 413 -21.92 -9.06 28.42
C ALA A 413 -22.20 -7.57 28.59
N SER A 414 -22.20 -7.06 29.82
CA SER A 414 -22.41 -5.64 30.09
C SER A 414 -21.36 -4.75 29.41
N ASN A 415 -20.09 -5.13 29.50
CA ASN A 415 -19.00 -4.36 28.88
C ASN A 415 -19.08 -4.38 27.35
N TYR A 416 -19.38 -5.51 26.72
CA TYR A 416 -19.58 -5.58 25.26
C TYR A 416 -20.79 -4.75 24.80
N LEU A 417 -21.89 -4.76 25.55
CA LEU A 417 -23.10 -3.97 25.22
C LEU A 417 -22.82 -2.47 25.22
N LYS A 418 -21.95 -1.95 26.10
CA LYS A 418 -21.55 -0.53 26.12
C LYS A 418 -20.92 -0.11 24.80
N ILE A 419 -20.13 -0.99 24.18
CA ILE A 419 -19.46 -0.73 22.89
C ILE A 419 -20.47 -0.75 21.74
N ILE A 420 -21.33 -1.77 21.69
CA ILE A 420 -22.33 -1.94 20.64
C ILE A 420 -23.32 -0.76 20.62
N ALA A 421 -23.71 -0.28 21.79
CA ALA A 421 -24.61 0.86 21.95
C ALA A 421 -23.98 2.22 21.59
N ASN A 422 -22.64 2.30 21.52
CA ASN A 422 -21.95 3.56 21.24
C ASN A 422 -21.91 3.88 19.74
N ASN A 423 -22.58 4.95 19.33
CA ASN A 423 -22.66 5.36 17.92
C ASN A 423 -21.34 5.91 17.33
N ARG A 424 -20.33 6.20 18.16
CA ARG A 424 -19.02 6.67 17.71
C ARG A 424 -18.08 5.54 17.30
N ILE A 425 -18.41 4.28 17.62
CA ILE A 425 -17.61 3.11 17.33
C ILE A 425 -17.89 2.63 15.89
N SER A 426 -16.83 2.28 15.18
CA SER A 426 -16.92 1.76 13.82
C SER A 426 -17.76 0.48 13.74
N ILE A 427 -18.40 0.26 12.60
CA ILE A 427 -19.23 -0.93 12.37
C ILE A 427 -18.39 -2.21 12.46
N GLU A 428 -17.14 -2.17 12.02
CA GLU A 428 -16.22 -3.30 12.10
C GLU A 428 -15.95 -3.71 13.55
N LYS A 429 -15.63 -2.74 14.43
CA LYS A 429 -15.41 -2.99 15.87
C LYS A 429 -16.70 -3.45 16.56
N LYS A 430 -17.85 -2.93 16.14
CA LYS A 430 -19.16 -3.41 16.64
C LYS A 430 -19.42 -4.85 16.23
N ASN A 431 -19.15 -5.24 14.99
CA ASN A 431 -19.34 -6.63 14.52
C ASN A 431 -18.42 -7.59 15.27
N PHE A 432 -17.15 -7.22 15.45
CA PHE A 432 -16.22 -8.00 16.28
C PHE A 432 -16.76 -8.15 17.71
N THR A 433 -17.20 -7.07 18.32
CA THR A 433 -17.74 -7.07 19.70
C THR A 433 -19.04 -7.87 19.79
N SER A 434 -19.91 -7.81 18.77
CA SER A 434 -21.15 -8.58 18.71
C SER A 434 -20.88 -10.09 18.63
N TYR A 435 -19.83 -10.49 17.88
CA TYR A 435 -19.41 -11.89 17.87
C TYR A 435 -18.90 -12.35 19.25
N ARG A 436 -18.07 -11.52 19.93
CA ARG A 436 -17.62 -11.83 21.29
C ARG A 436 -18.78 -11.92 22.28
N LEU A 437 -19.77 -11.05 22.16
CA LEU A 437 -21.00 -11.12 22.96
C LEU A 437 -21.82 -12.36 22.64
N ALA A 438 -21.94 -12.76 21.36
CA ALA A 438 -22.59 -13.99 20.98
C ALA A 438 -21.92 -15.21 21.63
N ARG A 439 -20.57 -15.27 21.68
CA ARG A 439 -19.83 -16.32 22.42
C ARG A 439 -20.14 -16.33 23.91
N VAL A 440 -20.25 -15.15 24.55
CA VAL A 440 -20.65 -15.07 25.98
C VAL A 440 -22.05 -15.67 26.19
N TYR A 441 -23.02 -15.36 25.34
CA TYR A 441 -24.35 -15.97 25.45
C TYR A 441 -24.33 -17.47 25.13
N PHE A 442 -23.48 -17.90 24.20
CA PHE A 442 -23.24 -19.32 23.93
C PHE A 442 -22.73 -20.06 25.16
N TYR A 443 -21.72 -19.51 25.87
CA TYR A 443 -21.19 -20.06 27.12
C TYR A 443 -22.25 -20.17 28.23
N LYS A 444 -23.21 -19.24 28.26
CA LYS A 444 -24.34 -19.25 29.20
C LYS A 444 -25.44 -20.26 28.81
N GLY A 445 -25.35 -20.88 27.63
CA GLY A 445 -26.44 -21.71 27.08
C GLY A 445 -27.65 -20.91 26.59
N GLU A 446 -27.52 -19.58 26.45
CA GLU A 446 -28.59 -18.69 25.96
C GLU A 446 -28.60 -18.65 24.41
N PHE A 447 -28.88 -19.79 23.79
CA PHE A 447 -28.69 -20.00 22.36
C PHE A 447 -29.54 -19.11 21.46
N GLU A 448 -30.73 -18.71 21.88
CA GLU A 448 -31.58 -17.80 21.11
C GLU A 448 -30.96 -16.38 21.03
N LYS A 449 -30.37 -15.90 22.13
CA LYS A 449 -29.63 -14.64 22.09
C LYS A 449 -28.38 -14.75 21.23
N THR A 450 -27.66 -15.87 21.34
CA THR A 450 -26.51 -16.14 20.46
C THR A 450 -26.88 -16.03 19.00
N LYS A 451 -27.97 -16.71 18.57
CA LYS A 451 -28.46 -16.63 17.17
C LYS A 451 -28.82 -15.21 16.74
N GLY A 452 -29.47 -14.44 17.63
CA GLY A 452 -29.81 -13.05 17.32
C GLY A 452 -28.61 -12.19 16.97
N TYR A 453 -27.51 -12.29 17.74
CA TYR A 453 -26.28 -11.54 17.46
C TYR A 453 -25.54 -12.08 16.22
N LEU A 454 -25.49 -13.41 16.02
CA LEU A 454 -24.86 -14.01 14.84
C LEU A 454 -25.58 -13.60 13.54
N ASN A 455 -26.91 -13.60 13.52
CA ASN A 455 -27.68 -13.19 12.35
C ASN A 455 -27.39 -11.73 11.97
N GLY A 456 -27.32 -10.82 12.95
CA GLY A 456 -26.96 -9.42 12.68
C GLY A 456 -25.56 -9.23 12.09
N ILE A 457 -24.63 -10.15 12.36
CA ILE A 457 -23.28 -10.16 11.75
C ILE A 457 -23.35 -10.72 10.32
N LEU A 458 -24.14 -11.78 10.11
CA LEU A 458 -24.27 -12.50 8.84
C LEU A 458 -25.07 -11.72 7.79
N ASP A 459 -25.82 -10.69 8.16
CA ASP A 459 -26.47 -9.76 7.21
C ASP A 459 -25.46 -9.06 6.28
N ASN A 460 -24.17 -9.01 6.67
CA ASN A 460 -23.09 -8.50 5.85
C ASN A 460 -21.87 -9.42 5.90
N LEU A 461 -21.73 -10.31 4.93
CA LEU A 461 -20.64 -11.30 4.86
C LEU A 461 -19.25 -10.70 4.57
N GLY A 462 -19.16 -9.42 4.23
CA GLY A 462 -17.88 -8.75 3.94
C GLY A 462 -17.09 -8.35 5.20
N ASN A 463 -17.56 -8.65 6.41
CA ASN A 463 -16.84 -8.32 7.64
C ASN A 463 -15.93 -9.47 8.13
N ASN A 464 -14.87 -9.12 8.87
CA ASN A 464 -13.87 -10.07 9.35
C ASN A 464 -14.40 -11.12 10.34
N SER A 465 -15.56 -10.88 10.98
CA SER A 465 -16.17 -11.80 11.93
C SER A 465 -17.20 -12.75 11.28
N ALA A 466 -17.46 -12.59 9.98
CA ALA A 466 -18.52 -13.34 9.31
C ALA A 466 -18.25 -14.86 9.27
N ASN A 467 -17.02 -15.26 9.00
CA ASN A 467 -16.63 -16.68 8.93
C ASN A 467 -16.76 -17.36 10.29
N ASP A 468 -16.34 -16.69 11.36
CA ASP A 468 -16.46 -17.21 12.72
C ASP A 468 -17.94 -17.30 13.15
N ALA A 469 -18.72 -16.26 12.81
CA ALA A 469 -20.16 -16.24 13.07
C ALA A 469 -20.90 -17.35 12.31
N LEU A 470 -20.53 -17.58 11.05
CA LEU A 470 -21.09 -18.66 10.23
C LEU A 470 -20.76 -20.03 10.83
N SER A 471 -19.52 -20.25 11.24
CA SER A 471 -19.07 -21.50 11.85
C SER A 471 -19.85 -21.84 13.14
N LEU A 472 -20.01 -20.85 14.03
CA LEU A 472 -20.78 -21.02 15.25
C LEU A 472 -22.28 -21.21 14.97
N SER A 473 -22.84 -20.47 14.01
CA SER A 473 -24.23 -20.62 13.59
C SER A 473 -24.51 -22.01 13.01
N LEU A 474 -23.59 -22.52 12.17
CA LEU A 474 -23.69 -23.88 11.60
C LEU A 474 -23.63 -24.94 12.69
N LEU A 475 -22.70 -24.83 13.63
CA LEU A 475 -22.60 -25.74 14.78
C LEU A 475 -23.92 -25.78 15.56
N MET A 476 -24.48 -24.62 15.91
CA MET A 476 -25.75 -24.55 16.66
C MET A 476 -26.93 -25.12 15.89
N ASN A 477 -27.02 -24.84 14.59
CA ASN A 477 -28.14 -25.35 13.76
C ASN A 477 -28.07 -26.84 13.55
N THR A 478 -26.87 -27.41 13.37
CA THR A 478 -26.68 -28.87 13.23
C THR A 478 -26.88 -29.62 14.56
N SER A 479 -26.77 -28.93 15.69
CA SER A 479 -26.91 -29.52 17.05
C SER A 479 -28.25 -29.19 17.72
N ILE A 480 -29.24 -28.67 16.98
CA ILE A 480 -30.53 -28.20 17.55
C ILE A 480 -31.29 -29.32 18.29
N ASN A 481 -31.16 -30.57 17.85
CA ASN A 481 -31.77 -31.72 18.47
C ASN A 481 -30.92 -32.38 19.57
N ASP A 482 -29.73 -31.85 19.81
CA ASP A 482 -28.75 -32.32 20.79
C ASP A 482 -28.34 -31.22 21.75
N SER A 483 -29.35 -30.51 22.28
CA SER A 483 -29.15 -29.31 23.11
C SER A 483 -28.40 -29.60 24.40
N SER A 484 -28.52 -30.78 24.99
CA SER A 484 -27.80 -31.17 26.21
C SER A 484 -26.28 -31.26 25.95
N ASN A 485 -25.86 -31.93 24.91
CA ASN A 485 -24.45 -32.00 24.52
C ASN A 485 -23.93 -30.64 24.05
N LEU A 486 -24.75 -29.81 23.41
CA LEU A 486 -24.39 -28.47 23.04
C LEU A 486 -24.10 -27.58 24.27
N VAL A 487 -24.86 -27.71 25.37
CA VAL A 487 -24.58 -27.04 26.64
C VAL A 487 -23.24 -27.48 27.24
N ILE A 488 -22.97 -28.80 27.28
CA ILE A 488 -21.69 -29.33 27.77
C ILE A 488 -20.53 -28.83 26.93
N PHE A 489 -20.71 -28.82 25.61
CA PHE A 489 -19.71 -28.28 24.66
C PHE A 489 -19.46 -26.80 24.90
N ALA A 490 -20.50 -25.97 25.09
CA ALA A 490 -20.37 -24.55 25.38
C ALA A 490 -19.63 -24.28 26.70
N GLN A 491 -19.86 -25.11 27.71
CA GLN A 491 -19.10 -25.05 28.96
C GLN A 491 -17.63 -25.44 28.76
N ALA A 492 -17.34 -26.44 27.93
CA ALA A 492 -15.99 -26.82 27.58
C ALA A 492 -15.25 -25.71 26.82
N GLU A 493 -15.91 -25.02 25.90
CA GLU A 493 -15.36 -23.84 25.19
C GLU A 493 -15.03 -22.70 26.15
N LEU A 494 -15.86 -22.45 27.18
CA LEU A 494 -15.56 -21.48 28.22
C LEU A 494 -14.30 -21.88 29.02
N LEU A 495 -14.22 -23.14 29.46
CA LEU A 495 -13.06 -23.65 30.19
C LEU A 495 -11.77 -23.57 29.36
N ALA A 496 -11.87 -23.83 28.05
CA ALA A 496 -10.75 -23.68 27.12
C ALA A 496 -10.31 -22.21 27.01
N GLU A 497 -11.27 -21.26 26.93
CA GLU A 497 -10.96 -19.81 26.93
C GLU A 497 -10.29 -19.38 28.25
N GLN A 498 -10.64 -20.02 29.37
CA GLN A 498 -10.06 -19.80 30.71
C GLN A 498 -8.71 -20.52 30.90
N CYS A 499 -8.17 -21.16 29.87
CA CYS A 499 -6.96 -21.99 29.92
C CYS A 499 -7.04 -23.16 30.93
N SER A 500 -8.25 -23.61 31.30
CA SER A 500 -8.51 -24.80 32.12
C SER A 500 -8.63 -26.02 31.23
N PHE A 501 -7.53 -26.36 30.53
CA PHE A 501 -7.56 -27.31 29.41
C PHE A 501 -7.89 -28.75 29.84
N GLU A 502 -7.47 -29.15 31.04
CA GLU A 502 -7.78 -30.50 31.56
C GLU A 502 -9.28 -30.67 31.78
N GLU A 503 -9.94 -29.67 32.42
CA GLU A 503 -11.39 -29.69 32.67
C GLU A 503 -12.16 -29.55 31.34
N ALA A 504 -11.69 -28.70 30.42
CA ALA A 504 -12.27 -28.59 29.09
C ALA A 504 -12.23 -29.93 28.35
N ALA A 505 -11.09 -30.63 28.36
CA ALA A 505 -10.93 -31.93 27.76
C ALA A 505 -11.91 -32.98 28.34
N LYS A 506 -12.15 -32.95 29.64
CA LYS A 506 -13.14 -33.85 30.30
C LYS A 506 -14.56 -33.64 29.71
N ASN A 507 -14.98 -32.38 29.61
CA ASN A 507 -16.28 -32.03 29.07
C ASN A 507 -16.39 -32.38 27.56
N TYR A 508 -15.35 -32.07 26.76
CA TYR A 508 -15.32 -32.44 25.35
C TYR A 508 -15.39 -33.98 25.17
N LYS A 509 -14.70 -34.76 26.03
CA LYS A 509 -14.76 -36.23 25.98
C LYS A 509 -16.16 -36.76 26.21
N ILE A 510 -16.97 -36.13 27.07
CA ILE A 510 -18.38 -36.55 27.26
C ILE A 510 -19.13 -36.44 25.95
N VAL A 511 -19.00 -35.33 25.24
CA VAL A 511 -19.68 -35.07 23.96
C VAL A 511 -19.13 -35.99 22.86
N ALA A 512 -17.80 -36.16 22.79
CA ALA A 512 -17.12 -36.96 21.77
C ALA A 512 -17.42 -38.48 21.86
N CYS A 513 -17.75 -38.98 23.08
CA CYS A 513 -18.01 -40.40 23.32
C CYS A 513 -19.43 -40.82 22.94
N GLU A 514 -20.29 -39.91 22.48
CA GLU A 514 -21.64 -40.30 22.01
C GLU A 514 -21.58 -41.24 20.82
N PRO A 515 -22.48 -42.27 20.78
CA PRO A 515 -22.44 -43.31 19.73
C PRO A 515 -22.68 -42.79 18.31
N GLN A 516 -23.50 -41.76 18.17
CA GLN A 516 -23.77 -41.12 16.88
C GLN A 516 -22.85 -39.90 16.71
N LYS A 517 -21.94 -39.97 15.74
CA LYS A 517 -20.98 -38.92 15.46
C LYS A 517 -21.51 -37.97 14.38
N PHE A 518 -22.08 -36.85 14.82
CA PHE A 518 -22.40 -35.72 13.99
C PHE A 518 -21.29 -34.63 14.09
N MET A 519 -21.53 -33.47 13.51
CA MET A 519 -20.56 -32.34 13.51
C MET A 519 -20.10 -31.96 14.94
N LEU A 520 -21.01 -31.92 15.92
CA LEU A 520 -20.70 -31.57 17.29
C LEU A 520 -19.72 -32.57 17.94
N GLN A 521 -19.96 -33.85 17.78
CA GLN A 521 -19.13 -34.92 18.33
C GLN A 521 -17.74 -34.95 17.65
N ASN A 522 -17.69 -34.78 16.34
CA ASN A 522 -16.44 -34.72 15.59
C ASN A 522 -15.60 -33.49 16.00
N LEU A 523 -16.26 -32.32 16.21
CA LEU A 523 -15.58 -31.15 16.72
C LEU A 523 -15.10 -31.34 18.16
N ALA A 524 -15.90 -31.94 19.01
CA ALA A 524 -15.52 -32.25 20.39
C ALA A 524 -14.29 -33.17 20.44
N ASP A 525 -14.22 -34.20 19.58
CA ASP A 525 -13.07 -35.12 19.49
C ASP A 525 -11.79 -34.36 19.05
N LEU A 526 -11.89 -33.48 18.04
CA LEU A 526 -10.80 -32.60 17.63
C LEU A 526 -10.36 -31.69 18.79
N ARG A 527 -11.32 -31.11 19.53
CA ARG A 527 -11.03 -30.25 20.69
C ARG A 527 -10.32 -31.02 21.81
N VAL A 528 -10.64 -32.29 22.05
CA VAL A 528 -9.88 -33.10 23.00
C VAL A 528 -8.40 -33.18 22.60
N ALA A 529 -8.10 -33.44 21.32
CA ALA A 529 -6.73 -33.50 20.82
C ALA A 529 -6.02 -32.13 20.97
N GLU A 530 -6.74 -31.02 20.68
CA GLU A 530 -6.21 -29.66 20.84
C GLU A 530 -5.95 -29.32 22.33
N MET A 531 -6.78 -29.78 23.28
CA MET A 531 -6.54 -29.60 24.73
C MET A 531 -5.34 -30.42 25.21
N GLU A 532 -5.24 -31.69 24.77
CA GLU A 532 -4.08 -32.56 25.08
C GLU A 532 -2.78 -31.93 24.55
N LEU A 533 -2.81 -31.31 23.38
CA LEU A 533 -1.68 -30.56 22.81
C LEU A 533 -1.35 -29.31 23.65
N ALA A 534 -2.35 -28.57 24.10
CA ALA A 534 -2.17 -27.38 24.94
C ALA A 534 -1.56 -27.70 26.33
N GLU A 535 -1.86 -28.87 26.88
CA GLU A 535 -1.24 -29.41 28.11
C GLU A 535 0.12 -30.09 27.84
N ASN A 536 0.65 -29.96 26.61
CA ASN A 536 1.92 -30.56 26.18
C ASN A 536 1.96 -32.10 26.25
N ASN A 537 0.81 -32.77 26.21
CA ASN A 537 0.68 -34.22 26.12
C ASN A 537 0.81 -34.67 24.65
N ILE A 538 2.01 -34.50 24.08
CA ILE A 538 2.27 -34.62 22.64
C ILE A 538 1.92 -36.00 22.09
N ASP A 539 2.25 -37.09 22.82
CA ASP A 539 1.98 -38.47 22.38
C ASP A 539 0.47 -38.73 22.29
N SER A 540 -0.31 -38.33 23.29
CA SER A 540 -1.76 -38.48 23.31
C SER A 540 -2.41 -37.66 22.20
N ALA A 541 -2.02 -36.38 22.07
CA ALA A 541 -2.51 -35.49 21.04
C ALA A 541 -2.21 -36.03 19.64
N SER A 542 -0.97 -36.51 19.39
CA SER A 542 -0.57 -37.08 18.10
C SER A 542 -1.36 -38.33 17.74
N SER A 543 -1.59 -39.22 18.73
CA SER A 543 -2.38 -40.42 18.52
C SER A 543 -3.83 -40.10 18.12
N ARG A 544 -4.44 -39.16 18.85
CA ARG A 544 -5.82 -38.72 18.60
C ARG A 544 -5.97 -37.97 17.28
N PHE A 545 -5.06 -37.06 16.95
CA PHE A 545 -5.08 -36.41 15.64
C PHE A 545 -4.92 -37.40 14.50
N LYS A 546 -4.11 -38.46 14.68
CA LYS A 546 -3.97 -39.52 13.70
C LYS A 546 -5.25 -40.32 13.55
N GLU A 547 -5.91 -40.70 14.65
CA GLU A 547 -7.20 -41.39 14.60
C GLU A 547 -8.27 -40.59 13.86
N ILE A 548 -8.38 -39.28 14.14
CA ILE A 548 -9.28 -38.36 13.44
C ILE A 548 -8.93 -38.27 11.95
N ALA A 549 -7.63 -38.11 11.61
CA ALA A 549 -7.15 -37.98 10.24
C ALA A 549 -7.35 -39.26 9.39
N ASP A 550 -7.35 -40.43 10.03
CA ASP A 550 -7.58 -41.72 9.37
C ASP A 550 -9.08 -41.99 9.11
N ASP A 551 -10.00 -41.35 9.83
CA ASP A 551 -11.47 -41.47 9.62
C ASP A 551 -11.98 -40.46 8.57
N VAL A 552 -11.41 -40.54 7.37
CA VAL A 552 -11.66 -39.59 6.25
C VAL A 552 -13.12 -39.49 5.85
N ASN A 553 -13.88 -40.59 5.99
CA ASN A 553 -15.26 -40.67 5.48
C ASN A 553 -16.30 -40.14 6.47
N ASN A 554 -16.01 -40.17 7.78
CA ASN A 554 -17.00 -39.85 8.82
C ASN A 554 -16.62 -38.60 9.62
N ASN A 555 -15.35 -38.15 9.58
CA ASN A 555 -14.91 -37.00 10.32
C ASN A 555 -14.57 -35.82 9.39
N ILE A 556 -15.40 -34.77 9.46
CA ILE A 556 -15.25 -33.56 8.61
C ILE A 556 -14.01 -32.71 8.97
N PHE A 557 -13.34 -33.00 10.09
CA PHE A 557 -12.12 -32.30 10.54
C PHE A 557 -10.86 -33.15 10.32
N ALA A 558 -10.94 -34.23 9.53
CA ALA A 558 -9.81 -35.10 9.26
C ALA A 558 -8.63 -34.37 8.58
N ASP A 559 -8.91 -33.44 7.69
CA ASP A 559 -7.90 -32.58 7.04
C ASP A 559 -7.20 -31.67 8.04
N LYS A 560 -7.95 -31.01 8.93
CA LYS A 560 -7.40 -30.18 10.00
C LYS A 560 -6.53 -30.97 10.96
N ALA A 561 -7.01 -32.16 11.35
CA ALA A 561 -6.26 -33.07 12.23
C ALA A 561 -4.93 -33.49 11.60
N LEU A 562 -4.92 -33.82 10.30
CA LEU A 562 -3.70 -34.19 9.58
C LEU A 562 -2.72 -33.00 9.47
N TYR A 563 -3.23 -31.79 9.23
CA TYR A 563 -2.42 -30.58 9.23
C TYR A 563 -1.76 -30.33 10.58
N LEU A 564 -2.51 -30.39 11.70
CA LEU A 564 -1.98 -30.20 13.05
C LEU A 564 -0.97 -31.29 13.43
N LEU A 565 -1.19 -32.54 12.98
CA LEU A 565 -0.23 -33.62 13.16
C LEU A 565 1.10 -33.32 12.43
N GLY A 566 1.06 -32.76 11.24
CA GLY A 566 2.24 -32.25 10.53
C GLY A 566 2.99 -31.19 11.31
N LYS A 567 2.25 -30.24 11.93
CA LYS A 567 2.83 -29.21 12.81
C LYS A 567 3.50 -29.81 14.05
N ILE A 568 2.92 -30.82 14.67
CA ILE A 568 3.53 -31.53 15.82
C ILE A 568 4.86 -32.17 15.41
N PHE A 569 4.90 -32.89 14.27
CA PHE A 569 6.16 -33.46 13.79
C PHE A 569 7.22 -32.42 13.50
N GLN A 570 6.82 -31.27 12.97
CA GLN A 570 7.73 -30.19 12.62
C GLN A 570 8.29 -29.46 13.83
N TYR A 571 7.45 -29.09 14.79
CA TYR A 571 7.80 -28.13 15.85
C TYR A 571 8.00 -28.75 17.24
N ASP A 572 7.21 -29.80 17.61
CA ASP A 572 7.32 -30.41 18.93
C ASP A 572 8.26 -31.64 18.91
N LEU A 573 8.29 -32.38 17.83
CA LEU A 573 9.08 -33.61 17.70
C LEU A 573 10.34 -33.44 16.83
N ASP A 574 10.55 -32.28 16.22
CA ASP A 574 11.64 -31.94 15.28
C ASP A 574 11.91 -33.04 14.23
N ASN A 575 10.83 -33.71 13.77
CA ASN A 575 10.89 -34.78 12.78
C ASN A 575 10.49 -34.26 11.40
N LYS A 576 11.43 -33.52 10.75
CA LYS A 576 11.19 -32.89 9.44
C LYS A 576 10.77 -33.87 8.35
N PRO A 577 11.38 -35.08 8.19
CA PRO A 577 10.93 -36.02 7.17
C PRO A 577 9.48 -36.44 7.34
N LYS A 578 9.07 -36.72 8.60
CA LYS A 578 7.71 -37.15 8.90
C LYS A 578 6.69 -36.00 8.80
N ALA A 579 7.12 -34.78 9.09
CA ALA A 579 6.30 -33.57 8.86
C ALA A 579 6.02 -33.39 7.35
N VAL A 580 7.04 -33.47 6.50
CA VAL A 580 6.88 -33.38 5.04
C VAL A 580 5.96 -34.48 4.52
N GLU A 581 6.18 -35.76 4.91
CA GLU A 581 5.31 -36.88 4.55
C GLU A 581 3.85 -36.62 4.95
N THR A 582 3.64 -36.08 6.16
CA THR A 582 2.28 -35.80 6.67
C THR A 582 1.59 -34.69 5.87
N TYR A 583 2.31 -33.62 5.53
CA TYR A 583 1.77 -32.56 4.67
C TYR A 583 1.51 -33.03 3.23
N GLU A 584 2.39 -33.88 2.67
CA GLU A 584 2.16 -34.50 1.35
C GLU A 584 0.92 -35.39 1.35
N ASN A 585 0.69 -36.14 2.43
CA ASN A 585 -0.52 -36.93 2.62
C ASN A 585 -1.78 -36.06 2.70
N LEU A 586 -1.68 -34.86 3.31
CA LEU A 586 -2.78 -33.88 3.31
C LEU A 586 -3.10 -33.43 1.88
N LEU A 587 -2.08 -33.06 1.10
CA LEU A 587 -2.27 -32.65 -0.30
C LEU A 587 -2.89 -33.75 -1.16
N ALA A 588 -2.52 -34.99 -0.91
CA ALA A 588 -3.01 -36.15 -1.68
C ALA A 588 -4.44 -36.59 -1.29
N LYS A 589 -4.74 -36.64 0.01
CA LYS A 589 -6.01 -37.15 0.52
C LYS A 589 -7.16 -36.14 0.52
N PHE A 590 -6.83 -34.83 0.67
CA PHE A 590 -7.81 -33.75 0.87
C PHE A 590 -7.62 -32.60 -0.13
N PRO A 591 -7.91 -32.82 -1.44
CA PRO A 591 -7.63 -31.83 -2.50
C PRO A 591 -8.46 -30.53 -2.38
N ASN A 592 -9.47 -30.49 -1.54
CA ASN A 592 -10.32 -29.32 -1.28
C ASN A 592 -10.12 -28.73 0.13
N SER A 593 -9.09 -29.16 0.86
CA SER A 593 -8.79 -28.64 2.21
C SER A 593 -8.40 -27.17 2.18
N LEU A 594 -8.82 -26.43 3.20
CA LEU A 594 -8.42 -25.03 3.39
C LEU A 594 -6.95 -24.90 3.81
N TYR A 595 -6.30 -25.99 4.23
CA TYR A 595 -4.91 -26.01 4.74
C TYR A 595 -3.87 -26.34 3.66
N LEU A 596 -4.27 -26.43 2.37
CA LEU A 596 -3.35 -26.85 1.29
C LEU A 596 -2.23 -25.86 1.06
N GLU A 597 -2.53 -24.55 1.03
CA GLU A 597 -1.52 -23.53 0.77
C GLU A 597 -0.52 -23.41 1.92
N GLU A 598 -1.01 -23.45 3.16
CA GLU A 598 -0.15 -23.46 4.34
C GLU A 598 0.76 -24.70 4.35
N ALA A 599 0.21 -25.87 4.03
CA ALA A 599 0.98 -27.12 3.96
C ALA A 599 2.08 -27.05 2.88
N ARG A 600 1.79 -26.48 1.69
CA ARG A 600 2.78 -26.27 0.63
C ARG A 600 3.92 -25.35 1.09
N VAL A 601 3.58 -24.24 1.73
CA VAL A 601 4.56 -23.29 2.29
C VAL A 601 5.46 -23.99 3.31
N GLU A 602 4.89 -24.81 4.20
CA GLU A 602 5.68 -25.53 5.20
C GLU A 602 6.60 -26.60 4.56
N ILE A 603 6.13 -27.32 3.54
CA ILE A 603 6.97 -28.27 2.77
C ILE A 603 8.18 -27.54 2.15
N ILE A 604 7.95 -26.38 1.51
CA ILE A 604 9.03 -25.59 0.90
C ILE A 604 10.05 -25.18 1.96
N LYS A 605 9.60 -24.60 3.08
CA LYS A 605 10.48 -24.20 4.20
C LYS A 605 11.31 -25.35 4.76
N LEU A 606 10.76 -26.56 4.81
CA LEU A 606 11.44 -27.73 5.33
C LEU A 606 12.46 -28.30 4.33
N ARG A 607 12.20 -28.20 3.02
CA ARG A 607 13.09 -28.66 1.94
C ARG A 607 14.24 -27.70 1.69
N ASP A 608 14.00 -26.37 1.67
CA ASP A 608 15.05 -25.37 1.44
C ASP A 608 16.13 -25.37 2.54
N LYS A 609 15.75 -25.65 3.78
CA LYS A 609 16.71 -25.81 4.90
C LYS A 609 17.47 -27.15 4.88
N THR A 610 17.12 -28.08 4.00
CA THR A 610 17.87 -29.35 3.83
C THR A 610 18.98 -29.23 2.78
N VAL A 611 19.01 -28.19 1.96
CA VAL A 611 20.07 -27.94 0.97
C VAL A 611 21.32 -27.37 1.64
N ASP A 612 21.20 -26.65 2.75
CA ASP A 612 22.34 -26.07 3.50
C ASP A 612 23.13 -27.07 4.36
N ILE A 613 22.76 -28.37 4.38
CA ILE A 613 23.44 -29.43 5.18
C ILE A 613 24.25 -30.39 4.31
N VAL A 614 24.26 -30.20 2.99
CA VAL A 614 24.96 -31.12 2.03
C VAL A 614 26.07 -30.39 1.26
N GLU A 615 26.51 -29.21 1.69
CA GLU A 615 27.79 -28.61 1.33
C GLU A 615 28.68 -28.54 2.63
#